data_af75f74b3f3b3e0dba0b5d06f86ba0ba
#
_entry.id   af75f74b3f3b3e0dba0b5d06f86ba0ba
#
_cell.length_a   1.000
_cell.length_b   1.000
_cell.length_c   1.000
_cell.angle_alpha   90.00
_cell.angle_beta   90.00
_cell.angle_gamma   90.00
#
_symmetry.space_group_name_H-M   'P 1'
#
loop_
_entity.id
_entity.type
_entity.pdbx_description
1 polymer ?
#
loop_
_entity_poly.entity_id
_entity_poly.type
_entity_poly.pdbx_seq_one_letter_code
_entity_poly.pdbx_strand_id
1 'polypeptide(L)'
;MVGARSAAMTINRIADLRFDKENPRTNMRALATGALSVPFAWAFAIVGVAVFFVAASQLNRLALKLAPLAMAILFFYSYTKRFTNWSHLFLGFALGISPAAAWIAITGSLDWRMLILCAAVTLWVGGFDVLYACQDVDFDKEAGLFSVPKQFGIAKALVIARVMHVGVVVLLGWLAGSFGLPWPAWAGIVVVAALLGYEHSLVKANDLSKLNAAFFTVNGYISMLFLLFWGAAAALWRV
;
A
#
# COMPACT_ATOMS: atom_id res chain seq x y z
N MET A 1 -6.63 4.46 -12.13
CA MET A 1 -5.53 4.35 -11.14
C MET A 1 -4.81 5.67 -10.92
N VAL A 2 -4.26 6.33 -11.97
CA VAL A 2 -3.50 7.60 -11.83
C VAL A 2 -4.30 8.67 -11.09
N GLY A 3 -5.52 8.99 -11.54
CA GLY A 3 -6.38 10.01 -10.89
C GLY A 3 -6.67 9.71 -9.41
N ALA A 4 -7.02 8.45 -9.09
CA ALA A 4 -7.28 8.04 -7.71
C ALA A 4 -6.05 8.18 -6.81
N ARG A 5 -4.88 7.72 -7.27
CA ARG A 5 -3.62 7.84 -6.53
C ARG A 5 -3.21 9.30 -6.33
N SER A 6 -3.28 10.12 -7.39
CA SER A 6 -2.95 11.54 -7.31
C SER A 6 -3.84 12.27 -6.31
N ALA A 7 -5.16 12.04 -6.37
CA ALA A 7 -6.11 12.61 -5.42
C ALA A 7 -5.80 12.15 -3.97
N ALA A 8 -5.64 10.84 -3.75
CA ALA A 8 -5.39 10.28 -2.43
C ALA A 8 -4.08 10.80 -1.81
N MET A 9 -2.99 10.82 -2.58
CA MET A 9 -1.71 11.36 -2.10
C MET A 9 -1.80 12.84 -1.79
N THR A 10 -2.52 13.63 -2.61
CA THR A 10 -2.69 15.06 -2.37
C THR A 10 -3.53 15.32 -1.12
N ILE A 11 -4.64 14.60 -0.94
CA ILE A 11 -5.46 14.69 0.29
C ILE A 11 -4.63 14.29 1.52
N ASN A 12 -3.81 13.24 1.43
CA ASN A 12 -2.90 12.88 2.51
C ASN A 12 -1.93 14.01 2.86
N ARG A 13 -1.34 14.70 1.86
CA ARG A 13 -0.47 15.86 2.10
C ARG A 13 -1.19 17.06 2.72
N ILE A 14 -2.43 17.31 2.30
CA ILE A 14 -3.26 18.38 2.90
C ILE A 14 -3.62 18.03 4.34
N ALA A 15 -4.07 16.80 4.58
CA ALA A 15 -4.43 16.32 5.89
C ALA A 15 -3.24 16.38 6.87
N ASP A 16 -2.05 16.01 6.41
CA ASP A 16 -0.85 15.93 7.23
C ASP A 16 -0.03 17.22 7.28
N LEU A 17 -0.47 18.30 6.63
CA LEU A 17 0.33 19.54 6.46
C LEU A 17 0.90 20.08 7.78
N ARG A 18 0.13 20.05 8.88
CA ARG A 18 0.60 20.49 10.19
C ARG A 18 1.77 19.62 10.66
N PHE A 19 1.61 18.31 10.62
CA PHE A 19 2.63 17.36 11.06
C PHE A 19 3.85 17.35 10.13
N ASP A 20 3.63 17.53 8.82
CA ASP A 20 4.71 17.59 7.83
C ASP A 20 5.64 18.79 8.05
N LYS A 21 5.12 19.92 8.51
CA LYS A 21 5.91 21.11 8.85
C LYS A 21 6.82 20.91 10.06
N GLU A 22 6.36 20.13 11.03
CA GLU A 22 7.04 19.89 12.31
C GLU A 22 8.04 18.71 12.22
N ASN A 23 7.83 17.76 11.29
CA ASN A 23 8.67 16.57 11.15
C ASN A 23 9.92 16.86 10.30
N PRO A 24 11.15 16.70 10.83
CA PRO A 24 12.39 16.93 10.09
C PRO A 24 12.52 16.14 8.80
N ARG A 25 11.89 14.95 8.71
CA ARG A 25 11.92 14.10 7.53
C ARG A 25 11.01 14.61 6.40
N THR A 26 9.95 15.32 6.74
CA THR A 26 8.90 15.70 5.77
C THR A 26 8.72 17.21 5.58
N ASN A 27 9.40 18.04 6.35
CA ASN A 27 9.29 19.50 6.30
C ASN A 27 9.77 20.10 4.96
N MET A 28 10.56 19.36 4.18
CA MET A 28 10.99 19.78 2.83
C MET A 28 9.93 19.48 1.74
N ARG A 29 8.78 18.93 2.08
CA ARG A 29 7.69 18.69 1.12
C ARG A 29 7.12 20.00 0.60
N ALA A 30 6.75 20.03 -0.69
CA ALA A 30 6.32 21.24 -1.39
C ALA A 30 5.17 22.02 -0.71
N LEU A 31 4.21 21.31 -0.10
CA LEU A 31 3.14 21.96 0.69
C LEU A 31 3.64 22.47 2.05
N ALA A 32 4.55 21.75 2.70
CA ALA A 32 5.10 22.13 4.00
C ALA A 32 5.98 23.38 3.89
N THR A 33 6.79 23.48 2.81
CA THR A 33 7.64 24.64 2.49
C THR A 33 6.87 25.82 1.93
N GLY A 34 5.61 25.64 1.50
CA GLY A 34 4.82 26.65 0.80
C GLY A 34 5.16 26.81 -0.70
N ALA A 35 6.02 25.96 -1.27
CA ALA A 35 6.30 25.94 -2.71
C ALA A 35 5.06 25.61 -3.56
N LEU A 36 4.10 24.90 -2.97
CA LEU A 36 2.75 24.71 -3.51
C LEU A 36 1.71 25.26 -2.54
N SER A 37 0.73 25.98 -3.08
CA SER A 37 -0.36 26.51 -2.24
C SER A 37 -1.43 25.44 -1.93
N VAL A 38 -2.07 25.55 -0.78
CA VAL A 38 -3.16 24.66 -0.38
C VAL A 38 -4.35 24.69 -1.37
N PRO A 39 -4.78 25.87 -1.88
CA PRO A 39 -5.82 25.93 -2.91
C PRO A 39 -5.45 25.18 -4.19
N PHE A 40 -4.19 25.28 -4.64
CA PHE A 40 -3.71 24.52 -5.78
C PHE A 40 -3.78 23.00 -5.53
N ALA A 41 -3.38 22.56 -4.33
CA ALA A 41 -3.46 21.13 -3.97
C ALA A 41 -4.92 20.64 -3.95
N TRP A 42 -5.87 21.42 -3.43
CA TRP A 42 -7.29 21.08 -3.52
C TRP A 42 -7.80 20.99 -4.95
N ALA A 43 -7.46 21.97 -5.80
CA ALA A 43 -7.84 21.94 -7.21
C ALA A 43 -7.28 20.69 -7.91
N PHE A 44 -6.02 20.34 -7.66
CA PHE A 44 -5.37 19.15 -8.22
C PHE A 44 -6.06 17.85 -7.72
N ALA A 45 -6.41 17.76 -6.45
CA ALA A 45 -7.15 16.62 -5.90
C ALA A 45 -8.53 16.47 -6.57
N ILE A 46 -9.28 17.58 -6.72
CA ILE A 46 -10.59 17.59 -7.37
C ILE A 46 -10.48 17.11 -8.83
N VAL A 47 -9.51 17.60 -9.58
CA VAL A 47 -9.24 17.13 -10.95
C VAL A 47 -8.93 15.63 -10.95
N GLY A 48 -8.09 15.14 -10.03
CA GLY A 48 -7.79 13.72 -9.89
C GLY A 48 -9.03 12.86 -9.63
N VAL A 49 -9.92 13.34 -8.76
CA VAL A 49 -11.23 12.69 -8.49
C VAL A 49 -12.11 12.69 -9.75
N ALA A 50 -12.22 13.83 -10.44
CA ALA A 50 -13.01 13.93 -11.68
C ALA A 50 -12.50 12.95 -12.76
N VAL A 51 -11.18 12.91 -12.99
CA VAL A 51 -10.55 11.96 -13.93
C VAL A 51 -10.85 10.51 -13.53
N PHE A 52 -10.82 10.19 -12.24
CA PHE A 52 -11.14 8.85 -11.75
C PHE A 52 -12.59 8.46 -12.03
N PHE A 53 -13.56 9.33 -11.75
CA PHE A 53 -14.98 9.05 -11.99
C PHE A 53 -15.32 9.00 -13.49
N VAL A 54 -14.76 9.89 -14.31
CA VAL A 54 -14.89 9.84 -15.76
C VAL A 54 -14.35 8.52 -16.31
N ALA A 55 -13.15 8.10 -15.88
CA ALA A 55 -12.61 6.81 -16.30
C ALA A 55 -13.48 5.64 -15.83
N ALA A 56 -13.97 5.64 -14.58
CA ALA A 56 -14.84 4.59 -14.05
C ALA A 56 -16.17 4.49 -14.84
N SER A 57 -16.72 5.63 -15.28
CA SER A 57 -17.95 5.65 -16.07
C SER A 57 -17.81 5.04 -17.46
N GLN A 58 -16.59 5.01 -18.01
CA GLN A 58 -16.27 4.40 -19.31
C GLN A 58 -15.97 2.89 -19.23
N LEU A 59 -15.86 2.32 -18.02
CA LEU A 59 -15.56 0.89 -17.82
C LEU A 59 -16.87 0.08 -17.81
N ASN A 60 -17.52 0.01 -16.66
CA ASN A 60 -18.78 -0.71 -16.49
C ASN A 60 -19.58 -0.17 -15.29
N ARG A 61 -20.86 -0.60 -15.20
CA ARG A 61 -21.78 -0.13 -14.14
C ARG A 61 -21.31 -0.48 -12.73
N LEU A 62 -20.67 -1.64 -12.53
CA LEU A 62 -20.21 -2.06 -11.22
C LEU A 62 -19.00 -1.24 -10.77
N ALA A 63 -18.04 -0.99 -11.67
CA ALA A 63 -16.90 -0.11 -11.42
C ALA A 63 -17.36 1.29 -11.01
N LEU A 64 -18.33 1.87 -11.72
CA LEU A 64 -18.87 3.19 -11.40
C LEU A 64 -19.59 3.21 -10.04
N LYS A 65 -20.38 2.17 -9.72
CA LYS A 65 -21.10 2.08 -8.44
C LYS A 65 -20.13 1.96 -7.25
N LEU A 66 -19.00 1.29 -7.42
CA LEU A 66 -17.99 1.10 -6.36
C LEU A 66 -16.98 2.25 -6.28
N ALA A 67 -16.90 3.11 -7.29
CA ALA A 67 -15.96 4.22 -7.32
C ALA A 67 -16.07 5.17 -6.11
N PRO A 68 -17.28 5.59 -5.63
CA PRO A 68 -17.40 6.42 -4.43
C PRO A 68 -16.84 5.72 -3.18
N LEU A 69 -17.10 4.42 -3.01
CA LEU A 69 -16.60 3.64 -1.88
C LEU A 69 -15.07 3.55 -1.91
N ALA A 70 -14.48 3.30 -3.10
CA ALA A 70 -13.04 3.28 -3.27
C ALA A 70 -12.41 4.63 -2.89
N MET A 71 -12.99 5.76 -3.34
CA MET A 71 -12.49 7.09 -2.98
C MET A 71 -12.64 7.38 -1.48
N ALA A 72 -13.74 6.96 -0.85
CA ALA A 72 -13.94 7.10 0.59
C ALA A 72 -12.84 6.35 1.38
N ILE A 73 -12.52 5.10 1.00
CA ILE A 73 -11.43 4.32 1.60
C ILE A 73 -10.09 5.03 1.41
N LEU A 74 -9.80 5.49 0.17
CA LEU A 74 -8.56 6.19 -0.18
C LEU A 74 -8.37 7.52 0.56
N PHE A 75 -9.44 8.20 0.95
CA PHE A 75 -9.33 9.44 1.73
C PHE A 75 -9.29 9.16 3.24
N PHE A 76 -10.07 8.18 3.69
CA PHE A 76 -10.18 7.85 5.11
C PHE A 76 -8.84 7.45 5.73
N TYR A 77 -8.01 6.67 5.01
CA TYR A 77 -6.73 6.21 5.56
C TYR A 77 -5.83 7.37 6.03
N SER A 78 -5.89 8.54 5.38
CA SER A 78 -5.08 9.71 5.73
C SER A 78 -5.31 10.24 7.14
N TYR A 79 -6.44 9.88 7.74
CA TYR A 79 -6.82 10.33 9.08
C TYR A 79 -6.57 9.27 10.16
N THR A 80 -6.33 8.02 9.78
CA THR A 80 -6.32 6.88 10.70
C THR A 80 -5.22 6.93 11.75
N LYS A 81 -4.05 7.47 11.43
CA LYS A 81 -2.95 7.66 12.40
C LYS A 81 -3.27 8.62 13.57
N ARG A 82 -4.42 9.29 13.54
CA ARG A 82 -4.89 10.20 14.61
C ARG A 82 -5.68 9.49 15.69
N PHE A 83 -6.13 8.25 15.45
CA PHE A 83 -6.99 7.52 16.39
C PHE A 83 -6.71 6.02 16.47
N THR A 84 -5.84 5.45 15.63
CA THR A 84 -5.51 4.02 15.68
C THR A 84 -4.05 3.72 15.39
N ASN A 85 -3.47 2.77 16.14
CA ASN A 85 -2.13 2.26 15.92
C ASN A 85 -2.02 1.41 14.63
N TRP A 86 -3.14 0.95 14.08
CA TRP A 86 -3.21 0.08 12.92
C TRP A 86 -3.37 0.86 11.60
N SER A 87 -3.01 2.14 11.57
CA SER A 87 -3.04 2.99 10.37
C SER A 87 -2.34 2.36 9.16
N HIS A 88 -1.31 1.56 9.40
CA HIS A 88 -0.57 0.79 8.38
C HIS A 88 -1.46 -0.22 7.64
N LEU A 89 -2.37 -0.91 8.34
CA LEU A 89 -3.35 -1.81 7.71
C LEU A 89 -4.40 -1.04 6.90
N PHE A 90 -4.79 0.17 7.35
CA PHE A 90 -5.70 1.01 6.57
C PHE A 90 -5.04 1.51 5.28
N LEU A 91 -3.76 1.88 5.32
CA LEU A 91 -2.98 2.18 4.11
C LEU A 91 -2.88 0.94 3.22
N GLY A 92 -2.54 -0.21 3.83
CA GLY A 92 -2.47 -1.49 3.13
C GLY A 92 -3.79 -1.83 2.45
N PHE A 93 -4.92 -1.68 3.13
CA PHE A 93 -6.25 -1.93 2.59
C PHE A 93 -6.60 -0.96 1.45
N ALA A 94 -6.27 0.33 1.60
CA ALA A 94 -6.51 1.34 0.57
C ALA A 94 -5.79 1.00 -0.76
N LEU A 95 -4.59 0.43 -0.70
CA LEU A 95 -3.90 -0.08 -1.89
C LEU A 95 -4.36 -1.50 -2.25
N GLY A 96 -4.70 -2.30 -1.24
CA GLY A 96 -5.13 -3.70 -1.37
C GLY A 96 -6.44 -3.91 -2.12
N ILE A 97 -7.31 -2.91 -2.24
CA ILE A 97 -8.51 -3.01 -3.06
C ILE A 97 -8.23 -2.97 -4.56
N SER A 98 -7.00 -2.58 -4.98
CA SER A 98 -6.67 -2.37 -6.40
C SER A 98 -6.77 -3.63 -7.28
N PRO A 99 -6.41 -4.85 -6.85
CA PRO A 99 -6.61 -6.05 -7.65
C PRO A 99 -8.09 -6.34 -7.97
N ALA A 100 -8.95 -6.23 -6.97
CA ALA A 100 -10.41 -6.40 -7.19
C ALA A 100 -10.96 -5.30 -8.10
N ALA A 101 -10.52 -4.05 -7.93
CA ALA A 101 -10.92 -2.95 -8.80
C ALA A 101 -10.48 -3.17 -10.26
N ALA A 102 -9.26 -3.68 -10.49
CA ALA A 102 -8.77 -4.01 -11.82
C ALA A 102 -9.57 -5.17 -12.45
N TRP A 103 -9.85 -6.22 -11.68
CA TRP A 103 -10.65 -7.34 -12.13
C TRP A 103 -12.07 -6.88 -12.53
N ILE A 104 -12.74 -6.13 -11.66
CA ILE A 104 -14.07 -5.58 -11.92
C ILE A 104 -14.05 -4.67 -13.18
N ALA A 105 -13.02 -3.85 -13.35
CA ALA A 105 -12.88 -2.96 -14.48
C ALA A 105 -12.90 -3.70 -15.83
N ILE A 106 -12.33 -4.90 -15.87
CA ILE A 106 -12.20 -5.72 -17.09
C ILE A 106 -13.42 -6.62 -17.27
N THR A 107 -13.86 -7.30 -16.21
CA THR A 107 -14.88 -8.36 -16.29
C THR A 107 -16.31 -7.91 -15.98
N GLY A 108 -16.48 -6.76 -15.33
CA GLY A 108 -17.78 -6.28 -14.85
C GLY A 108 -18.34 -7.06 -13.65
N SER A 109 -17.57 -7.99 -13.08
CA SER A 109 -17.97 -8.85 -11.96
C SER A 109 -16.82 -8.99 -10.95
N LEU A 110 -17.12 -9.45 -9.74
CA LEU A 110 -16.11 -9.75 -8.72
C LEU A 110 -15.95 -11.28 -8.57
N ASP A 111 -14.73 -11.76 -8.79
CA ASP A 111 -14.35 -13.11 -8.37
C ASP A 111 -13.84 -13.06 -6.93
N TRP A 112 -14.38 -13.90 -6.04
CA TRP A 112 -14.02 -13.93 -4.64
C TRP A 112 -12.52 -14.21 -4.42
N ARG A 113 -11.85 -14.92 -5.35
CA ARG A 113 -10.42 -15.20 -5.31
C ARG A 113 -9.59 -13.91 -5.37
N MET A 114 -10.12 -12.84 -5.98
CA MET A 114 -9.46 -11.53 -5.94
C MET A 114 -9.38 -10.95 -4.54
N LEU A 115 -10.28 -11.33 -3.63
CA LEU A 115 -10.20 -10.90 -2.23
C LEU A 115 -8.97 -11.50 -1.52
N ILE A 116 -8.50 -12.69 -1.93
CA ILE A 116 -7.24 -13.27 -1.44
C ILE A 116 -6.07 -12.39 -1.86
N LEU A 117 -6.03 -11.95 -3.13
CA LEU A 117 -4.99 -11.05 -3.61
C LEU A 117 -5.08 -9.67 -2.94
N CYS A 118 -6.29 -9.16 -2.73
CA CYS A 118 -6.49 -7.92 -1.96
C CYS A 118 -5.92 -8.03 -0.54
N ALA A 119 -6.17 -9.14 0.14
CA ALA A 119 -5.62 -9.40 1.47
C ALA A 119 -4.09 -9.53 1.44
N ALA A 120 -3.52 -10.22 0.45
CA ALA A 120 -2.08 -10.33 0.28
C ALA A 120 -1.43 -8.94 0.09
N VAL A 121 -1.98 -8.11 -0.78
CA VAL A 121 -1.47 -6.73 -1.01
C VAL A 121 -1.65 -5.88 0.26
N THR A 122 -2.77 -6.01 0.97
CA THR A 122 -3.01 -5.32 2.24
C THR A 122 -1.93 -5.64 3.27
N LEU A 123 -1.62 -6.92 3.44
CA LEU A 123 -0.58 -7.34 4.38
C LEU A 123 0.82 -6.94 3.93
N TRP A 124 1.11 -7.01 2.63
CA TRP A 124 2.40 -6.60 2.09
C TRP A 124 2.64 -5.11 2.32
N VAL A 125 1.69 -4.27 1.89
CA VAL A 125 1.79 -2.81 2.05
C VAL A 125 1.80 -2.42 3.52
N GLY A 126 0.92 -3.01 4.34
CA GLY A 126 0.88 -2.76 5.78
C GLY A 126 2.19 -3.17 6.47
N GLY A 127 2.77 -4.31 6.09
CA GLY A 127 4.02 -4.82 6.66
C GLY A 127 5.21 -3.89 6.38
N PHE A 128 5.41 -3.48 5.12
CA PHE A 128 6.51 -2.56 4.82
C PHE A 128 6.26 -1.14 5.37
N ASP A 129 5.01 -0.70 5.51
CA ASP A 129 4.71 0.59 6.13
C ASP A 129 4.97 0.57 7.65
N VAL A 130 4.72 -0.55 8.34
CA VAL A 130 5.14 -0.75 9.73
C VAL A 130 6.66 -0.67 9.86
N LEU A 131 7.43 -1.29 8.94
CA LEU A 131 8.89 -1.16 8.92
C LEU A 131 9.31 0.30 8.75
N TYR A 132 8.71 0.99 7.77
CA TYR A 132 9.05 2.36 7.45
C TYR A 132 8.72 3.35 8.57
N ALA A 133 7.64 3.11 9.31
CA ALA A 133 7.24 3.92 10.45
C ALA A 133 8.20 3.82 11.66
N CYS A 134 9.08 2.81 11.71
CA CYS A 134 10.08 2.70 12.78
C CYS A 134 11.01 3.93 12.86
N GLN A 135 11.21 4.67 11.78
CA GLN A 135 12.02 5.89 11.77
C GLN A 135 11.31 7.12 12.37
N ASP A 136 9.99 7.09 12.47
CA ASP A 136 9.18 8.22 12.95
C ASP A 136 8.74 8.09 14.42
N VAL A 137 9.21 7.07 15.15
CA VAL A 137 8.72 6.73 16.51
C VAL A 137 8.81 7.92 17.47
N ASP A 138 9.91 8.64 17.48
CA ASP A 138 10.09 9.75 18.41
C ASP A 138 9.21 10.93 18.02
N PHE A 139 9.13 11.27 16.73
CA PHE A 139 8.19 12.27 16.24
C PHE A 139 6.73 11.89 16.53
N ASP A 140 6.32 10.64 16.32
CA ASP A 140 4.96 10.16 16.60
C ASP A 140 4.60 10.31 18.08
N LYS A 141 5.59 10.14 19.00
CA LYS A 141 5.39 10.36 20.45
C LYS A 141 5.12 11.83 20.75
N GLU A 142 5.94 12.73 20.21
CA GLU A 142 5.85 14.18 20.42
C GLU A 142 4.58 14.77 19.80
N ALA A 143 4.25 14.35 18.57
CA ALA A 143 3.07 14.83 17.84
C ALA A 143 1.75 14.19 18.29
N GLY A 144 1.77 13.21 19.20
CA GLY A 144 0.56 12.53 19.67
C GLY A 144 -0.09 11.61 18.62
N LEU A 145 0.65 11.22 17.57
CA LEU A 145 0.17 10.32 16.52
C LEU A 145 0.25 8.86 16.96
N PHE A 146 -0.53 8.00 16.31
CA PHE A 146 -0.59 6.57 16.61
C PHE A 146 0.11 5.78 15.51
N SER A 147 0.96 4.82 15.93
CA SER A 147 1.61 3.86 15.02
C SER A 147 1.96 2.57 15.77
N VAL A 148 2.11 1.47 15.03
CA VAL A 148 2.53 0.17 15.60
C VAL A 148 3.87 0.28 16.32
N PRO A 149 4.94 0.88 15.73
CA PRO A 149 6.22 0.97 16.42
C PRO A 149 6.20 1.91 17.64
N LYS A 150 5.38 2.97 17.63
CA LYS A 150 5.16 3.81 18.82
C LYS A 150 4.52 3.02 19.96
N GLN A 151 3.47 2.24 19.65
CA GLN A 151 2.68 1.54 20.66
C GLN A 151 3.41 0.33 21.25
N PHE A 152 4.05 -0.49 20.39
CA PHE A 152 4.60 -1.79 20.78
C PHE A 152 6.14 -1.81 20.85
N GLY A 153 6.80 -0.73 20.43
CA GLY A 153 8.26 -0.64 20.29
C GLY A 153 8.77 -1.28 18.99
N ILE A 154 9.96 -0.85 18.54
CA ILE A 154 10.54 -1.23 17.24
C ILE A 154 10.69 -2.75 17.13
N ALA A 155 11.20 -3.43 18.17
CA ALA A 155 11.43 -4.89 18.12
C ALA A 155 10.14 -5.68 17.82
N LYS A 156 9.03 -5.34 18.49
CA LYS A 156 7.73 -5.99 18.25
C LYS A 156 7.13 -5.58 16.89
N ALA A 157 7.32 -4.33 16.47
CA ALA A 157 6.90 -3.86 15.15
C ALA A 157 7.55 -4.67 14.03
N LEU A 158 8.86 -4.96 14.13
CA LEU A 158 9.57 -5.82 13.17
C LEU A 158 9.01 -7.25 13.15
N VAL A 159 8.60 -7.79 14.29
CA VAL A 159 7.94 -9.12 14.35
C VAL A 159 6.56 -9.06 13.68
N ILE A 160 5.76 -8.04 13.97
CA ILE A 160 4.43 -7.85 13.35
C ILE A 160 4.58 -7.77 11.83
N ALA A 161 5.51 -6.97 11.30
CA ALA A 161 5.78 -6.87 9.88
C ALA A 161 6.17 -8.22 9.25
N ARG A 162 7.02 -9.02 9.94
CA ARG A 162 7.38 -10.38 9.48
C ARG A 162 6.17 -11.31 9.41
N VAL A 163 5.32 -11.30 10.43
CA VAL A 163 4.09 -12.11 10.44
C VAL A 163 3.17 -11.72 9.28
N MET A 164 3.03 -10.40 9.02
CA MET A 164 2.25 -9.92 7.87
C MET A 164 2.85 -10.42 6.55
N HIS A 165 4.17 -10.35 6.37
CA HIS A 165 4.85 -10.81 5.15
C HIS A 165 4.82 -12.35 4.99
N VAL A 166 4.86 -13.11 6.06
CA VAL A 166 4.57 -14.56 5.99
C VAL A 166 3.14 -14.79 5.52
N GLY A 167 2.17 -14.03 6.03
CA GLY A 167 0.79 -14.05 5.55
C GLY A 167 0.66 -13.78 4.04
N VAL A 168 1.47 -12.86 3.50
CA VAL A 168 1.53 -12.62 2.04
C VAL A 168 1.87 -13.88 1.28
N VAL A 169 2.94 -14.58 1.67
CA VAL A 169 3.40 -15.81 0.98
C VAL A 169 2.33 -16.89 1.04
N VAL A 170 1.69 -17.08 2.19
CA VAL A 170 0.59 -18.04 2.37
C VAL A 170 -0.60 -17.71 1.48
N LEU A 171 -1.03 -16.43 1.44
CA LEU A 171 -2.16 -15.99 0.63
C LEU A 171 -1.87 -16.11 -0.88
N LEU A 172 -0.64 -15.80 -1.32
CA LEU A 172 -0.24 -15.98 -2.72
C LEU A 172 -0.23 -17.47 -3.09
N GLY A 173 0.24 -18.36 -2.21
CA GLY A 173 0.17 -19.81 -2.42
C GLY A 173 -1.28 -20.31 -2.52
N TRP A 174 -2.15 -19.84 -1.64
CA TRP A 174 -3.59 -20.17 -1.72
C TRP A 174 -4.20 -19.65 -3.02
N LEU A 175 -3.90 -18.43 -3.42
CA LEU A 175 -4.39 -17.87 -4.68
C LEU A 175 -3.91 -18.67 -5.89
N ALA A 176 -2.61 -18.99 -5.96
CA ALA A 176 -2.05 -19.80 -7.04
C ALA A 176 -2.72 -21.17 -7.14
N GLY A 177 -2.94 -21.84 -6.01
CA GLY A 177 -3.67 -23.11 -5.94
C GLY A 177 -5.14 -22.99 -6.34
N SER A 178 -5.85 -21.94 -5.91
CA SER A 178 -7.27 -21.74 -6.20
C SER A 178 -7.57 -21.47 -7.69
N PHE A 179 -6.59 -20.91 -8.42
CA PHE A 179 -6.67 -20.74 -9.88
C PHE A 179 -6.03 -21.87 -10.67
N GLY A 180 -5.33 -22.82 -10.01
CA GLY A 180 -4.55 -23.84 -10.69
C GLY A 180 -3.43 -23.24 -11.55
N LEU A 181 -2.77 -22.18 -11.06
CA LEU A 181 -1.74 -21.48 -11.85
C LEU A 181 -0.53 -22.36 -12.12
N PRO A 182 0.06 -22.27 -13.32
CA PRO A 182 1.23 -23.05 -13.69
C PRO A 182 2.50 -22.63 -12.91
N TRP A 183 3.56 -23.45 -13.04
CA TRP A 183 4.81 -23.35 -12.28
C TRP A 183 5.42 -21.93 -12.15
N PRO A 184 5.32 -20.99 -13.12
CA PRO A 184 5.91 -19.67 -12.94
C PRO A 184 5.33 -18.90 -11.76
N ALA A 185 4.02 -19.07 -11.44
CA ALA A 185 3.41 -18.44 -10.28
C ALA A 185 4.09 -18.92 -8.98
N TRP A 186 4.34 -20.23 -8.86
CA TRP A 186 5.02 -20.81 -7.70
C TRP A 186 6.47 -20.37 -7.58
N ALA A 187 7.20 -20.31 -8.70
CA ALA A 187 8.56 -19.75 -8.74
C ALA A 187 8.55 -18.28 -8.28
N GLY A 188 7.57 -17.49 -8.74
CA GLY A 188 7.39 -16.10 -8.31
C GLY A 188 7.14 -15.97 -6.81
N ILE A 189 6.35 -16.87 -6.21
CA ILE A 189 6.12 -16.89 -4.76
C ILE A 189 7.42 -17.16 -3.99
N VAL A 190 8.26 -18.09 -4.45
CA VAL A 190 9.57 -18.38 -3.84
C VAL A 190 10.47 -17.15 -3.91
N VAL A 191 10.50 -16.45 -5.05
CA VAL A 191 11.28 -15.22 -5.23
C VAL A 191 10.79 -14.12 -4.30
N VAL A 192 9.48 -13.91 -4.21
CA VAL A 192 8.88 -12.94 -3.28
C VAL A 192 9.24 -13.28 -1.84
N ALA A 193 9.13 -14.55 -1.43
CA ALA A 193 9.48 -14.99 -0.08
C ALA A 193 10.96 -14.74 0.24
N ALA A 194 11.86 -15.03 -0.71
CA ALA A 194 13.29 -14.77 -0.56
C ALA A 194 13.60 -13.26 -0.41
N LEU A 195 12.96 -12.41 -1.23
CA LEU A 195 13.12 -10.96 -1.16
C LEU A 195 12.56 -10.37 0.13
N LEU A 196 11.40 -10.84 0.60
CA LEU A 196 10.85 -10.42 1.90
C LEU A 196 11.77 -10.86 3.05
N GLY A 197 12.33 -12.07 2.98
CA GLY A 197 13.35 -12.52 3.93
C GLY A 197 14.60 -11.62 3.94
N TYR A 198 15.06 -11.25 2.74
CA TYR A 198 16.18 -10.32 2.58
C TYR A 198 15.85 -8.93 3.13
N GLU A 199 14.66 -8.38 2.85
CA GLU A 199 14.17 -7.10 3.40
C GLU A 199 14.28 -7.08 4.92
N HIS A 200 13.76 -8.12 5.58
CA HIS A 200 13.83 -8.24 7.04
C HIS A 200 15.24 -8.46 7.59
N SER A 201 16.19 -8.92 6.78
CA SER A 201 17.60 -9.05 7.18
C SER A 201 18.33 -7.71 7.21
N LEU A 202 17.85 -6.73 6.43
CA LEU A 202 18.44 -5.39 6.34
C LEU A 202 18.12 -4.50 7.53
N VAL A 203 17.02 -4.79 8.27
CA VAL A 203 16.50 -3.91 9.34
C VAL A 203 16.54 -4.64 10.68
N LYS A 204 17.20 -4.04 11.67
CA LYS A 204 17.29 -4.53 13.04
C LYS A 204 16.76 -3.48 14.01
N ALA A 205 16.31 -3.89 15.20
CA ALA A 205 15.73 -2.97 16.18
C ALA A 205 16.69 -1.87 16.65
N ASN A 206 17.98 -2.16 16.61
CA ASN A 206 19.07 -1.25 16.97
C ASN A 206 19.81 -0.66 15.76
N ASP A 207 19.42 -1.00 14.53
CA ASP A 207 20.01 -0.49 13.30
C ASP A 207 18.97 -0.35 12.20
N LEU A 208 18.55 0.89 11.95
CA LEU A 208 17.60 1.28 10.92
C LEU A 208 18.28 1.92 9.70
N SER A 209 19.61 1.90 9.60
CA SER A 209 20.39 2.61 8.57
C SER A 209 20.03 2.17 7.15
N LYS A 210 19.63 0.91 6.96
CA LYS A 210 19.26 0.33 5.66
C LYS A 210 17.74 0.35 5.36
N LEU A 211 16.95 1.06 6.18
CA LEU A 211 15.49 1.09 6.05
C LEU A 211 15.03 1.60 4.69
N ASN A 212 15.66 2.64 4.15
CA ASN A 212 15.33 3.16 2.82
C ASN A 212 15.59 2.14 1.71
N ALA A 213 16.67 1.36 1.80
CA ALA A 213 16.95 0.29 0.84
C ALA A 213 15.91 -0.83 0.95
N ALA A 214 15.53 -1.24 2.16
CA ALA A 214 14.47 -2.20 2.41
C ALA A 214 13.14 -1.70 1.81
N PHE A 215 12.75 -0.46 2.11
CA PHE A 215 11.47 0.09 1.70
C PHE A 215 11.36 0.35 0.18
N PHE A 216 12.33 1.02 -0.43
CA PHE A 216 12.21 1.42 -1.84
C PHE A 216 12.76 0.38 -2.81
N THR A 217 13.99 -0.12 -2.55
CA THR A 217 14.69 -0.97 -3.52
C THR A 217 14.11 -2.38 -3.53
N VAL A 218 13.96 -3.01 -2.36
CA VAL A 218 13.48 -4.41 -2.28
C VAL A 218 12.03 -4.50 -2.72
N ASN A 219 11.15 -3.59 -2.27
CA ASN A 219 9.75 -3.58 -2.70
C ASN A 219 9.59 -3.26 -4.20
N GLY A 220 10.50 -2.47 -4.78
CA GLY A 220 10.57 -2.29 -6.23
C GLY A 220 10.86 -3.60 -6.96
N TYR A 221 11.85 -4.37 -6.51
CA TYR A 221 12.15 -5.69 -7.08
C TYR A 221 11.01 -6.69 -6.89
N ILE A 222 10.39 -6.74 -5.71
CA ILE A 222 9.22 -7.59 -5.45
C ILE A 222 8.13 -7.30 -6.46
N SER A 223 7.77 -6.02 -6.67
CA SER A 223 6.71 -5.63 -7.59
C SER A 223 7.00 -6.04 -9.04
N MET A 224 8.24 -5.80 -9.52
CA MET A 224 8.62 -6.12 -10.89
C MET A 224 8.70 -7.63 -11.13
N LEU A 225 9.32 -8.38 -10.22
CA LEU A 225 9.47 -9.82 -10.37
C LEU A 225 8.12 -10.52 -10.19
N PHE A 226 7.27 -10.06 -9.26
CA PHE A 226 5.89 -10.54 -9.15
C PHE A 226 5.16 -10.37 -10.49
N LEU A 227 5.22 -9.19 -11.09
CA LEU A 227 4.58 -8.92 -12.40
C LEU A 227 5.10 -9.87 -13.49
N LEU A 228 6.42 -10.09 -13.55
CA LEU A 228 7.03 -10.96 -14.58
C LEU A 228 6.60 -12.42 -14.40
N PHE A 229 6.72 -12.98 -13.20
CA PHE A 229 6.39 -14.38 -12.95
C PHE A 229 4.89 -14.66 -13.06
N TRP A 230 4.05 -13.78 -12.50
CA TRP A 230 2.60 -13.96 -12.54
C TRP A 230 2.02 -13.59 -13.91
N GLY A 231 2.63 -12.64 -14.61
CA GLY A 231 2.31 -12.36 -16.01
C GLY A 231 2.64 -13.55 -16.91
N ALA A 232 3.80 -14.18 -16.73
CA ALA A 232 4.16 -15.43 -17.43
C ALA A 232 3.20 -16.58 -17.08
N ALA A 233 2.84 -16.72 -15.79
CA ALA A 233 1.86 -17.71 -15.37
C ALA A 233 0.49 -17.48 -16.04
N ALA A 234 0.03 -16.24 -16.08
CA ALA A 234 -1.24 -15.87 -16.73
C ALA A 234 -1.21 -16.16 -18.25
N ALA A 235 -0.07 -15.92 -18.91
CA ALA A 235 0.10 -16.22 -20.34
C ALA A 235 0.11 -17.73 -20.64
N LEU A 236 0.57 -18.54 -19.71
CA LEU A 236 0.60 -19.99 -19.82
C LEU A 236 -0.66 -20.67 -19.27
N TRP A 237 -1.47 -19.92 -18.53
CA TRP A 237 -2.69 -20.43 -17.91
C TRP A 237 -3.74 -20.66 -19.00
N ARG A 238 -4.06 -21.92 -19.23
CA ARG A 238 -5.13 -22.34 -20.15
C ARG A 238 -6.36 -22.60 -19.31
N VAL A 239 -7.41 -21.86 -19.59
CA VAL A 239 -8.75 -22.08 -19.03
C VAL A 239 -9.38 -23.29 -19.71
#